data_214198fecd647826e9da3bceb30cc84f
#
_entry.id   214198fecd647826e9da3bceb30cc84f
#
_cell.length_a   1.000
_cell.length_b   1.000
_cell.length_c   1.000
_cell.angle_alpha   90.00
_cell.angle_beta   90.00
_cell.angle_gamma   90.00
#
_symmetry.space_group_name_H-M   'P 1'
#
loop_
_entity.id
_entity.type
_entity.pdbx_description
1 polymer ?
#
loop_
_entity_poly.entity_id
_entity_poly.type
_entity_poly.pdbx_seq_one_letter_code
_entity_poly.pdbx_strand_id
1 'polypeptide(L)'
;MKAKDVSKLARKLYIEIEENGINRIRELFSKGETLSQELKFDVNEEYLKKMIMSQLYIGRMLMSHKYRNSGFDERAAFNSEADKIRGQIDSQEVLKFENPTLEALFGNSLNISTEQEYEEWRGFADFDRHKEKKFDMIYLEEEARFNYENETNPLKKFIQSFRYRKMLKEKTLEDSYVKKVREMIREKIAENPEDHSIAYRDTHSALEKGAEEYESIKAIEDIARMTLASLLVEDDKPINIEEVCNRVRSEMKSTIGSTKNGTEYRKKQVTLGSESGISNRPVIHTIQFEEVPEAIKNLQIEYEKAYNSSQSEEEYIKQIAKIYADFIFIQPYEDGNKRTAMCVFNSMLMSKGIVPPPISLTNDDQMVKAYYNAHGKDYEMLQSVVTEKYRKMLRSGAQNREETKREESSKDIEK
;
A
#
# COMPACT_ATOMS: atom_id res chain seq x y z
N MET A 1 -17.38 12.30 -16.81
CA MET A 1 -16.95 10.92 -16.54
C MET A 1 -18.15 10.19 -15.96
N LYS A 2 -18.49 9.00 -16.47
CA LYS A 2 -19.61 8.21 -15.98
C LYS A 2 -19.08 7.03 -15.17
N ALA A 3 -19.72 6.69 -14.05
CA ALA A 3 -19.31 5.56 -13.21
C ALA A 3 -19.17 4.24 -13.99
N LYS A 4 -20.08 3.99 -14.93
CA LYS A 4 -20.05 2.82 -15.80
C LYS A 4 -18.78 2.72 -16.65
N ASP A 5 -18.25 3.85 -17.12
CA ASP A 5 -17.01 3.88 -17.93
C ASP A 5 -15.79 3.64 -17.02
N VAL A 6 -15.82 4.22 -15.80
CA VAL A 6 -14.81 3.94 -14.76
C VAL A 6 -14.78 2.46 -14.41
N SER A 7 -15.94 1.83 -14.19
CA SER A 7 -16.03 0.41 -13.87
C SER A 7 -15.48 -0.48 -15.00
N LYS A 8 -15.78 -0.15 -16.27
CA LYS A 8 -15.23 -0.90 -17.42
C LYS A 8 -13.70 -0.80 -17.51
N LEU A 9 -13.15 0.40 -17.35
CA LEU A 9 -11.71 0.62 -17.35
C LEU A 9 -11.04 -0.07 -16.17
N ALA A 10 -11.62 0.05 -14.97
CA ALA A 10 -11.13 -0.63 -13.79
C ALA A 10 -11.10 -2.16 -13.94
N ARG A 11 -12.14 -2.74 -14.56
CA ARG A 11 -12.20 -4.18 -14.85
C ARG A 11 -11.08 -4.61 -15.80
N LYS A 12 -10.85 -3.84 -16.88
CA LYS A 12 -9.77 -4.14 -17.82
C LYS A 12 -8.42 -4.11 -17.15
N LEU A 13 -8.12 -3.02 -16.41
CA LEU A 13 -6.86 -2.88 -15.70
C LEU A 13 -6.68 -3.90 -14.57
N TYR A 14 -7.76 -4.27 -13.90
CA TYR A 14 -7.72 -5.32 -12.88
C TYR A 14 -7.24 -6.65 -13.47
N ILE A 15 -7.82 -7.07 -14.61
CA ILE A 15 -7.41 -8.30 -15.31
C ILE A 15 -5.95 -8.21 -15.78
N GLU A 16 -5.57 -7.08 -16.38
CA GLU A 16 -4.19 -6.87 -16.85
C GLU A 16 -3.17 -6.89 -15.71
N ILE A 17 -3.52 -6.38 -14.52
CA ILE A 17 -2.65 -6.46 -13.34
C ILE A 17 -2.60 -7.89 -12.78
N GLU A 18 -3.68 -8.66 -12.85
CA GLU A 18 -3.64 -10.08 -12.47
C GLU A 18 -2.72 -10.91 -13.39
N GLU A 19 -2.72 -10.61 -14.70
CA GLU A 19 -1.91 -11.32 -15.68
C GLU A 19 -0.45 -10.88 -15.71
N ASN A 20 -0.21 -9.57 -15.60
CA ASN A 20 1.11 -8.95 -15.80
C ASN A 20 1.73 -8.38 -14.50
N GLY A 21 0.98 -8.34 -13.41
CA GLY A 21 1.46 -7.93 -12.09
C GLY A 21 2.17 -6.59 -12.09
N ILE A 22 3.41 -6.60 -11.60
CA ILE A 22 4.24 -5.41 -11.44
C ILE A 22 4.55 -4.70 -12.78
N ASN A 23 4.62 -5.43 -13.89
CA ASN A 23 4.92 -4.82 -15.19
C ASN A 23 3.78 -3.90 -15.62
N ARG A 24 2.53 -4.32 -15.41
CA ARG A 24 1.38 -3.44 -15.71
C ARG A 24 1.32 -2.24 -14.80
N ILE A 25 1.68 -2.39 -13.55
CA ILE A 25 1.75 -1.27 -12.61
C ILE A 25 2.86 -0.29 -13.00
N ARG A 26 4.02 -0.79 -13.47
CA ARG A 26 5.09 0.07 -14.01
C ARG A 26 4.60 0.92 -15.17
N GLU A 27 3.90 0.32 -16.12
CA GLU A 27 3.30 1.05 -17.24
C GLU A 27 2.30 2.11 -16.78
N LEU A 28 1.41 1.76 -15.83
CA LEU A 28 0.44 2.69 -15.24
C LEU A 28 1.12 3.88 -14.55
N PHE A 29 2.27 3.69 -13.91
CA PHE A 29 3.01 4.75 -13.23
C PHE A 29 4.05 5.45 -14.11
N SER A 30 4.47 4.85 -15.21
CA SER A 30 5.35 5.49 -16.19
C SER A 30 4.60 6.58 -16.95
N LYS A 31 5.34 7.52 -17.55
CA LYS A 31 4.79 8.52 -18.49
C LYS A 31 4.65 7.88 -19.88
N GLY A 32 3.84 6.85 -20.01
CA GLY A 32 3.64 6.12 -21.25
C GLY A 32 2.25 6.30 -21.84
N GLU A 33 1.98 5.58 -22.92
CA GLU A 33 0.71 5.61 -23.66
C GLU A 33 -0.49 5.34 -22.77
N THR A 34 -1.55 6.09 -22.98
CA THR A 34 -2.75 6.05 -22.16
C THR A 34 -3.76 5.07 -22.73
N LEU A 35 -4.16 4.08 -21.92
CA LEU A 35 -5.28 3.17 -22.26
C LEU A 35 -6.59 3.92 -22.58
N SER A 36 -6.73 5.16 -22.09
CA SER A 36 -7.87 6.01 -22.38
C SER A 36 -7.99 6.32 -23.87
N GLN A 37 -6.88 6.43 -24.61
CA GLN A 37 -6.90 6.64 -26.06
C GLN A 37 -7.44 5.43 -26.80
N GLU A 38 -7.06 4.22 -26.38
CA GLU A 38 -7.58 2.98 -26.97
C GLU A 38 -9.05 2.73 -26.62
N LEU A 39 -9.48 3.11 -25.43
CA LEU A 39 -10.82 2.84 -24.92
C LEU A 39 -11.85 3.92 -25.27
N LYS A 40 -11.43 5.08 -25.77
CA LYS A 40 -12.29 6.25 -26.07
C LYS A 40 -13.18 6.69 -24.87
N PHE A 41 -12.64 6.63 -23.66
CA PHE A 41 -13.32 7.08 -22.44
C PHE A 41 -12.77 8.40 -21.94
N ASP A 42 -13.61 9.22 -21.29
CA ASP A 42 -13.22 10.44 -20.57
C ASP A 42 -12.42 10.15 -19.27
N VAL A 43 -12.24 8.89 -18.94
CA VAL A 43 -11.44 8.44 -17.78
C VAL A 43 -10.05 8.12 -18.28
N ASN A 44 -9.07 8.85 -17.79
CA ASN A 44 -7.68 8.58 -18.10
C ASN A 44 -7.00 7.75 -17.01
N GLU A 45 -5.89 7.12 -17.32
CA GLU A 45 -5.09 6.35 -16.38
C GLU A 45 -4.56 7.21 -15.22
N GLU A 46 -4.37 8.52 -15.45
CA GLU A 46 -3.94 9.45 -14.42
C GLU A 46 -4.94 9.56 -13.26
N TYR A 47 -6.25 9.46 -13.54
CA TYR A 47 -7.27 9.38 -12.51
C TYR A 47 -7.09 8.12 -11.65
N LEU A 48 -6.92 6.94 -12.27
CA LEU A 48 -6.73 5.68 -11.54
C LEU A 48 -5.40 5.65 -10.81
N LYS A 49 -4.34 6.17 -11.42
CA LYS A 49 -3.03 6.37 -10.79
C LYS A 49 -3.16 7.19 -9.50
N LYS A 50 -3.86 8.32 -9.53
CA LYS A 50 -4.09 9.15 -8.34
C LYS A 50 -4.90 8.45 -7.27
N MET A 51 -5.91 7.66 -7.65
CA MET A 51 -6.65 6.85 -6.70
C MET A 51 -5.75 5.83 -6.00
N ILE A 52 -4.93 5.11 -6.74
CA ILE A 52 -3.98 4.14 -6.20
C ILE A 52 -2.97 4.85 -5.30
N MET A 53 -2.38 5.96 -5.77
CA MET A 53 -1.40 6.74 -5.01
C MET A 53 -1.93 7.29 -3.70
N SER A 54 -3.18 7.75 -3.67
CA SER A 54 -3.81 8.24 -2.46
C SER A 54 -3.94 7.17 -1.37
N GLN A 55 -4.08 5.92 -1.76
CA GLN A 55 -4.11 4.77 -0.84
C GLN A 55 -2.70 4.30 -0.42
N LEU A 56 -1.74 4.36 -1.37
CA LEU A 56 -0.35 3.95 -1.14
C LEU A 56 0.35 4.78 -0.10
N TYR A 57 0.07 6.06 -0.09
CA TYR A 57 0.69 7.04 0.75
C TYR A 57 0.78 6.60 2.23
N ILE A 58 -0.32 6.08 2.77
CA ILE A 58 -0.40 5.69 4.17
C ILE A 58 0.32 4.36 4.41
N GLY A 59 0.14 3.41 3.53
CA GLY A 59 0.70 2.07 3.68
C GLY A 59 2.22 2.13 3.81
N ARG A 60 2.90 2.77 2.88
CA ARG A 60 4.35 2.80 2.84
C ARG A 60 4.99 3.59 3.97
N MET A 61 4.44 4.76 4.31
CA MET A 61 5.01 5.58 5.37
C MET A 61 4.98 4.89 6.73
N LEU A 62 3.86 4.23 7.06
CA LEU A 62 3.70 3.51 8.32
C LEU A 62 4.54 2.22 8.37
N MET A 63 4.95 1.70 7.21
CA MET A 63 5.63 0.41 7.09
C MET A 63 7.14 0.55 6.91
N SER A 64 7.65 1.76 6.61
CA SER A 64 9.09 1.92 6.44
C SER A 64 9.80 1.66 7.77
N HIS A 65 10.83 0.81 7.72
CA HIS A 65 11.69 0.49 8.85
C HIS A 65 12.29 1.78 9.47
N LYS A 66 12.66 2.73 8.62
CA LYS A 66 13.17 4.03 9.05
C LYS A 66 12.14 4.83 9.85
N TYR A 67 10.87 4.89 9.40
CA TYR A 67 9.81 5.57 10.14
C TYR A 67 9.54 4.90 11.49
N ARG A 68 9.50 3.57 11.54
CA ARG A 68 9.27 2.83 12.80
C ARG A 68 10.37 3.04 13.82
N ASN A 69 11.61 3.15 13.37
CA ASN A 69 12.79 3.29 14.22
C ASN A 69 13.22 4.75 14.44
N SER A 70 12.54 5.72 13.83
CA SER A 70 12.82 7.14 13.96
C SER A 70 12.39 7.70 15.32
N GLY A 71 13.14 8.69 15.82
CA GLY A 71 12.75 9.49 16.98
C GLY A 71 11.54 10.38 16.71
N PHE A 72 11.04 11.04 17.76
CA PHE A 72 9.84 11.88 17.69
C PHE A 72 9.95 13.02 16.66
N ASP A 73 11.06 13.75 16.67
CA ASP A 73 11.27 14.90 15.78
C ASP A 73 11.37 14.48 14.30
N GLU A 74 12.05 13.35 14.04
CA GLU A 74 12.19 12.80 12.69
C GLU A 74 10.84 12.32 12.15
N ARG A 75 10.00 11.70 12.99
CA ARG A 75 8.63 11.32 12.61
C ARG A 75 7.74 12.53 12.36
N ALA A 76 7.90 13.60 13.13
CA ALA A 76 7.17 14.84 12.88
C ALA A 76 7.54 15.47 11.54
N ALA A 77 8.84 15.46 11.18
CA ALA A 77 9.31 15.91 9.86
C ALA A 77 8.73 15.03 8.72
N PHE A 78 8.73 13.71 8.88
CA PHE A 78 8.10 12.80 7.94
C PHE A 78 6.61 13.07 7.76
N ASN A 79 5.88 13.27 8.84
CA ASN A 79 4.45 13.56 8.78
C ASN A 79 4.17 14.88 8.05
N SER A 80 4.98 15.92 8.33
CA SER A 80 4.84 17.22 7.66
C SER A 80 5.05 17.12 6.15
N GLU A 81 6.11 16.43 5.72
CA GLU A 81 6.38 16.22 4.30
C GLU A 81 5.31 15.37 3.64
N ALA A 82 4.87 14.35 4.34
CA ALA A 82 3.80 13.49 3.91
C ALA A 82 2.49 14.26 3.71
N ASP A 83 2.19 15.27 4.51
CA ASP A 83 1.02 16.13 4.34
C ASP A 83 1.14 17.05 3.11
N LYS A 84 2.36 17.52 2.80
CA LYS A 84 2.63 18.26 1.55
C LYS A 84 2.39 17.38 0.32
N ILE A 85 2.90 16.16 0.30
CA ILE A 85 2.70 15.21 -0.81
C ILE A 85 1.20 14.91 -1.00
N ARG A 86 0.46 14.76 0.09
CA ARG A 86 -1.00 14.59 0.05
C ARG A 86 -1.67 15.81 -0.59
N GLY A 87 -1.28 17.02 -0.19
CA GLY A 87 -1.75 18.25 -0.79
C GLY A 87 -1.50 18.29 -2.30
N GLN A 88 -0.34 17.85 -2.77
CA GLN A 88 -0.02 17.75 -4.19
C GLN A 88 -0.89 16.73 -4.92
N ILE A 89 -1.16 15.57 -4.31
CA ILE A 89 -2.09 14.58 -4.88
C ILE A 89 -3.50 15.16 -4.98
N ASP A 90 -3.97 15.80 -3.92
CA ASP A 90 -5.32 16.37 -3.85
C ASP A 90 -5.50 17.57 -4.81
N SER A 91 -4.47 18.41 -4.99
CA SER A 91 -4.47 19.56 -5.92
C SER A 91 -4.16 19.18 -7.37
N GLN A 92 -3.86 17.93 -7.62
CA GLN A 92 -3.44 17.41 -8.94
C GLN A 92 -2.12 17.99 -9.46
N GLU A 93 -1.29 18.55 -8.60
CA GLU A 93 0.04 19.03 -8.95
C GLU A 93 1.02 17.88 -9.25
N VAL A 94 2.13 18.22 -9.90
CA VAL A 94 3.23 17.26 -10.09
C VAL A 94 3.84 16.94 -8.73
N LEU A 95 3.98 15.65 -8.44
CA LEU A 95 4.57 15.21 -7.18
C LEU A 95 6.05 15.62 -7.11
N LYS A 96 6.40 16.35 -6.07
CA LYS A 96 7.75 16.76 -5.75
C LYS A 96 8.09 16.33 -4.33
N PHE A 97 9.25 15.71 -4.16
CA PHE A 97 9.74 15.26 -2.88
C PHE A 97 10.88 16.18 -2.43
N GLU A 98 10.72 16.84 -1.31
CA GLU A 98 11.78 17.67 -0.70
C GLU A 98 12.67 16.85 0.24
N ASN A 99 12.12 15.80 0.84
CA ASN A 99 12.85 14.92 1.75
C ASN A 99 13.44 13.73 0.98
N PRO A 100 14.79 13.55 0.95
CA PRO A 100 15.43 12.44 0.21
C PRO A 100 14.96 11.05 0.65
N THR A 101 14.54 10.90 1.90
CA THR A 101 14.03 9.61 2.39
C THR A 101 12.63 9.32 1.85
N LEU A 102 11.78 10.35 1.76
CA LEU A 102 10.46 10.21 1.15
C LEU A 102 10.58 10.05 -0.36
N GLU A 103 11.54 10.71 -1.00
CA GLU A 103 11.86 10.46 -2.41
C GLU A 103 12.26 8.99 -2.63
N ALA A 104 13.12 8.44 -1.78
CA ALA A 104 13.50 7.02 -1.86
C ALA A 104 12.31 6.09 -1.62
N LEU A 105 11.40 6.44 -0.67
CA LEU A 105 10.23 5.63 -0.35
C LEU A 105 9.13 5.71 -1.41
N PHE A 106 8.82 6.90 -1.90
CA PHE A 106 7.73 7.15 -2.85
C PHE A 106 8.20 7.25 -4.28
N GLY A 107 9.40 7.77 -4.52
CA GLY A 107 10.03 7.82 -5.83
C GLY A 107 10.24 6.42 -6.40
N ASN A 108 10.75 5.50 -5.59
CA ASN A 108 10.86 4.08 -5.96
C ASN A 108 9.48 3.43 -6.18
N SER A 109 8.41 3.92 -5.54
CA SER A 109 7.05 3.45 -5.79
C SER A 109 6.48 3.96 -7.10
N LEU A 110 6.91 5.14 -7.55
CA LEU A 110 6.50 5.75 -8.81
C LEU A 110 7.34 5.21 -9.97
N ASN A 111 8.62 4.98 -9.72
CA ASN A 111 9.57 4.34 -10.62
C ASN A 111 9.79 2.89 -10.16
N ILE A 112 8.72 2.12 -10.14
CA ILE A 112 8.79 0.73 -9.72
C ILE A 112 9.98 0.05 -10.39
N SER A 113 10.83 -0.57 -9.58
CA SER A 113 12.08 -1.23 -9.92
C SER A 113 12.07 -2.02 -11.22
N THR A 114 13.23 -2.26 -11.79
CA THR A 114 13.39 -3.16 -12.92
C THR A 114 12.88 -4.57 -12.56
N GLU A 115 12.52 -5.36 -13.54
CA GLU A 115 12.09 -6.75 -13.32
C GLU A 115 13.16 -7.56 -12.60
N GLN A 116 14.44 -7.30 -12.93
CA GLN A 116 15.57 -7.97 -12.30
C GLN A 116 15.68 -7.62 -10.80
N GLU A 117 15.55 -6.35 -10.42
CA GLU A 117 15.54 -5.94 -9.02
C GLU A 117 14.35 -6.53 -8.25
N TYR A 118 13.18 -6.57 -8.88
CA TYR A 118 12.00 -7.17 -8.28
C TYR A 118 12.18 -8.67 -7.99
N GLU A 119 12.71 -9.43 -8.94
CA GLU A 119 12.98 -10.86 -8.73
C GLU A 119 14.09 -11.09 -7.69
N GLU A 120 15.08 -10.19 -7.62
CA GLU A 120 16.08 -10.22 -6.59
C GLU A 120 15.50 -10.00 -5.20
N TRP A 121 14.68 -8.98 -5.02
CA TRP A 121 14.02 -8.67 -3.74
C TRP A 121 13.00 -9.73 -3.35
N ARG A 122 12.30 -10.30 -4.31
CA ARG A 122 11.41 -11.45 -4.08
C ARG A 122 12.18 -12.62 -3.48
N GLY A 123 13.34 -12.92 -4.03
CA GLY A 123 14.18 -13.94 -3.49
C GLY A 123 14.65 -13.62 -2.05
N PHE A 124 14.97 -12.35 -1.73
CA PHE A 124 15.31 -11.93 -0.36
C PHE A 124 14.14 -12.10 0.60
N ALA A 125 12.92 -11.73 0.21
CA ALA A 125 11.73 -11.93 1.02
C ALA A 125 11.41 -13.42 1.26
N ASP A 126 11.56 -14.26 0.25
CA ASP A 126 11.36 -15.71 0.38
C ASP A 126 12.40 -16.33 1.32
N PHE A 127 13.61 -15.78 1.35
CA PHE A 127 14.66 -16.21 2.26
C PHE A 127 14.38 -15.77 3.71
N ASP A 128 13.99 -14.52 3.93
CA ASP A 128 13.75 -13.94 5.25
C ASP A 128 12.60 -14.65 6.00
N ARG A 129 11.48 -14.90 5.32
CA ARG A 129 10.28 -15.52 5.92
C ARG A 129 10.52 -16.89 6.60
N HIS A 130 11.59 -17.56 6.24
CA HIS A 130 11.77 -18.95 6.66
C HIS A 130 13.06 -19.22 7.45
N LYS A 131 13.94 -18.20 7.79
CA LYS A 131 15.32 -18.66 7.78
C LYS A 131 16.39 -17.82 8.52
N GLU A 132 16.13 -17.11 9.60
CA GLU A 132 17.23 -16.59 10.44
C GLU A 132 18.26 -17.70 10.72
N LYS A 133 17.79 -18.87 11.14
CA LYS A 133 18.66 -20.04 11.37
C LYS A 133 19.37 -20.54 10.12
N LYS A 134 18.79 -20.36 8.95
CA LYS A 134 19.39 -20.82 7.69
C LYS A 134 20.48 -19.85 7.21
N PHE A 135 20.30 -18.56 7.42
CA PHE A 135 21.33 -17.56 7.12
C PHE A 135 22.59 -17.82 7.95
N ASP A 136 22.45 -17.94 9.26
CA ASP A 136 23.55 -18.24 10.17
C ASP A 136 24.32 -19.50 9.75
N MET A 137 23.62 -20.56 9.38
CA MET A 137 24.23 -21.81 8.94
C MET A 137 25.03 -21.61 7.62
N ILE A 138 24.44 -20.91 6.65
CA ILE A 138 25.11 -20.62 5.38
C ILE A 138 26.34 -19.73 5.61
N TYR A 139 26.18 -18.70 6.44
CA TYR A 139 27.27 -17.79 6.77
C TYR A 139 28.46 -18.53 7.42
N LEU A 140 28.20 -19.32 8.46
CA LEU A 140 29.23 -20.11 9.13
C LEU A 140 29.92 -21.12 8.20
N GLU A 141 29.20 -21.66 7.23
CA GLU A 141 29.74 -22.58 6.23
C GLU A 141 30.69 -21.84 5.28
N GLU A 142 30.31 -20.67 4.78
CA GLU A 142 31.15 -19.87 3.87
C GLU A 142 32.36 -19.27 4.60
N GLU A 143 32.20 -18.85 5.84
CA GLU A 143 33.30 -18.40 6.69
C GLU A 143 34.33 -19.54 6.94
N ALA A 144 33.83 -20.73 7.27
CA ALA A 144 34.71 -21.88 7.47
C ALA A 144 35.43 -22.30 6.18
N ARG A 145 34.75 -22.18 5.05
CA ARG A 145 35.34 -22.42 3.73
C ARG A 145 36.42 -21.40 3.44
N PHE A 146 36.16 -20.11 3.59
CA PHE A 146 37.14 -19.04 3.35
C PHE A 146 38.41 -19.22 4.20
N ASN A 147 38.22 -19.51 5.50
CA ASN A 147 39.30 -19.76 6.44
C ASN A 147 40.12 -21.01 6.05
N TYR A 148 39.49 -22.06 5.54
CA TYR A 148 40.18 -23.25 5.06
C TYR A 148 40.98 -22.98 3.77
N GLU A 149 40.38 -22.27 2.80
CA GLU A 149 41.00 -22.01 1.49
C GLU A 149 42.22 -21.08 1.63
N ASN A 150 42.14 -20.09 2.52
CA ASN A 150 43.20 -19.07 2.68
C ASN A 150 44.21 -19.35 3.78
N GLU A 151 44.06 -20.42 4.57
CA GLU A 151 45.03 -20.78 5.61
C GLU A 151 46.32 -21.36 4.99
N THR A 152 47.43 -20.72 5.28
CA THR A 152 48.77 -21.12 4.79
C THR A 152 49.52 -22.08 5.72
N ASN A 153 49.18 -22.09 7.02
CA ASN A 153 49.79 -22.96 7.99
C ASN A 153 49.19 -24.38 7.88
N PRO A 154 50.00 -25.44 7.57
CA PRO A 154 49.50 -26.78 7.33
C PRO A 154 48.74 -27.39 8.51
N LEU A 155 49.15 -27.09 9.74
CA LEU A 155 48.51 -27.64 10.94
C LEU A 155 47.12 -26.95 11.18
N LYS A 156 47.10 -25.65 11.06
CA LYS A 156 45.84 -24.88 11.16
C LYS A 156 44.88 -25.26 10.02
N LYS A 157 45.39 -25.41 8.82
CA LYS A 157 44.58 -25.86 7.66
C LYS A 157 43.98 -27.22 7.86
N PHE A 158 44.71 -28.15 8.48
CA PHE A 158 44.19 -29.46 8.86
C PHE A 158 43.05 -29.34 9.85
N ILE A 159 43.16 -28.52 10.91
CA ILE A 159 42.10 -28.28 11.89
C ILE A 159 40.89 -27.65 11.22
N GLN A 160 41.05 -26.64 10.35
CA GLN A 160 39.97 -26.00 9.64
C GLN A 160 39.24 -26.94 8.68
N SER A 161 39.96 -27.89 8.06
CA SER A 161 39.37 -28.92 7.21
C SER A 161 38.31 -29.76 7.91
N PHE A 162 38.51 -30.04 9.20
CA PHE A 162 37.51 -30.77 10.03
C PHE A 162 36.27 -29.93 10.30
N ARG A 163 36.41 -28.62 10.59
CA ARG A 163 35.29 -27.69 10.78
C ARG A 163 34.47 -27.59 9.51
N TYR A 164 35.12 -27.36 8.39
CA TYR A 164 34.46 -27.25 7.07
C TYR A 164 33.74 -28.55 6.69
N ARG A 165 34.39 -29.74 6.86
CA ARG A 165 33.77 -31.03 6.55
C ARG A 165 32.57 -31.37 7.47
N LYS A 166 32.60 -30.92 8.72
CA LYS A 166 31.48 -31.09 9.64
C LYS A 166 30.27 -30.31 9.17
N MET A 167 30.46 -29.08 8.71
CA MET A 167 29.38 -28.19 8.19
C MET A 167 28.80 -28.70 6.86
N LEU A 168 29.64 -29.24 5.98
CA LEU A 168 29.20 -29.84 4.71
C LEU A 168 28.28 -31.07 4.87
N LYS A 169 28.27 -31.72 6.04
CA LYS A 169 27.39 -32.86 6.29
C LYS A 169 25.94 -32.48 6.52
N GLU A 170 25.67 -31.22 6.84
CA GLU A 170 24.34 -30.68 7.07
C GLU A 170 23.78 -29.98 5.80
N LYS A 171 24.07 -30.53 4.62
CA LYS A 171 23.67 -29.94 3.32
C LYS A 171 22.22 -29.48 3.32
N THR A 172 22.03 -28.19 3.27
CA THR A 172 20.79 -27.55 2.86
C THR A 172 20.56 -27.80 1.38
N LEU A 173 19.35 -28.15 0.96
CA LEU A 173 18.94 -28.18 -0.44
C LEU A 173 19.28 -26.82 -1.07
N GLU A 174 20.20 -26.84 -2.05
CA GLU A 174 20.58 -25.65 -2.79
C GLU A 174 19.49 -25.32 -3.81
N ASP A 175 18.58 -24.41 -3.45
CA ASP A 175 17.83 -23.67 -4.43
C ASP A 175 18.70 -22.56 -5.04
N SER A 176 18.31 -22.04 -6.18
CA SER A 176 19.05 -20.98 -6.91
C SER A 176 19.31 -19.77 -6.02
N TYR A 177 18.50 -19.60 -4.99
CA TYR A 177 18.52 -18.47 -4.11
C TYR A 177 19.57 -18.62 -2.99
N VAL A 178 19.64 -19.78 -2.37
CA VAL A 178 20.72 -20.11 -1.43
C VAL A 178 22.08 -19.93 -2.07
N LYS A 179 22.20 -20.30 -3.35
CA LYS A 179 23.41 -20.09 -4.13
C LYS A 179 23.79 -18.60 -4.22
N LYS A 180 22.82 -17.73 -4.50
CA LYS A 180 23.04 -16.28 -4.58
C LYS A 180 23.45 -15.69 -3.23
N VAL A 181 22.79 -16.08 -2.15
CA VAL A 181 23.15 -15.66 -0.78
C VAL A 181 24.58 -16.11 -0.43
N ARG A 182 24.99 -17.31 -0.83
CA ARG A 182 26.36 -17.77 -0.66
C ARG A 182 27.37 -16.91 -1.42
N GLU A 183 27.06 -16.54 -2.65
CA GLU A 183 27.89 -15.65 -3.47
C GLU A 183 28.06 -14.29 -2.79
N MET A 184 26.98 -13.69 -2.30
CA MET A 184 27.04 -12.41 -1.56
C MET A 184 27.89 -12.51 -0.30
N ILE A 185 27.73 -13.59 0.48
CA ILE A 185 28.55 -13.81 1.69
C ILE A 185 30.02 -13.93 1.33
N ARG A 186 30.36 -14.68 0.29
CA ARG A 186 31.74 -14.84 -0.18
C ARG A 186 32.39 -13.53 -0.59
N GLU A 187 31.67 -12.71 -1.36
CA GLU A 187 32.13 -11.38 -1.77
C GLU A 187 32.39 -10.50 -0.54
N LYS A 188 31.47 -10.47 0.42
CA LYS A 188 31.61 -9.64 1.62
C LYS A 188 32.71 -10.13 2.56
N ILE A 189 32.93 -11.42 2.69
CA ILE A 189 34.07 -11.98 3.43
C ILE A 189 35.39 -11.64 2.72
N ALA A 190 35.43 -11.72 1.38
CA ALA A 190 36.64 -11.37 0.61
C ALA A 190 36.96 -9.87 0.69
N GLU A 191 35.96 -9.00 0.78
CA GLU A 191 36.13 -7.56 1.00
C GLU A 191 36.63 -7.23 2.42
N ASN A 192 36.33 -8.07 3.42
CA ASN A 192 36.63 -7.86 4.84
C ASN A 192 37.33 -9.09 5.47
N PRO A 193 38.54 -9.48 4.98
CA PRO A 193 39.16 -10.74 5.38
C PRO A 193 39.64 -10.76 6.84
N GLU A 194 39.81 -9.60 7.46
CA GLU A 194 40.25 -9.44 8.85
C GLU A 194 39.14 -9.35 9.85
N ASP A 195 37.93 -8.95 9.42
CA ASP A 195 36.76 -8.84 10.30
C ASP A 195 35.48 -9.36 9.60
N HIS A 196 35.25 -10.63 9.73
CA HIS A 196 34.08 -11.30 9.16
C HIS A 196 32.76 -10.84 9.81
N SER A 197 32.78 -10.19 10.97
CA SER A 197 31.57 -9.64 11.59
C SER A 197 30.96 -8.51 10.75
N ILE A 198 31.76 -7.77 10.02
CA ILE A 198 31.32 -6.76 9.06
C ILE A 198 30.59 -7.42 7.90
N ALA A 199 31.18 -8.47 7.33
CA ALA A 199 30.58 -9.23 6.22
C ALA A 199 29.21 -9.83 6.62
N TYR A 200 29.11 -10.38 7.84
CA TYR A 200 27.85 -10.88 8.40
C TYR A 200 26.78 -9.78 8.44
N ARG A 201 27.08 -8.68 9.10
CA ARG A 201 26.15 -7.56 9.28
C ARG A 201 25.71 -6.97 7.94
N ASP A 202 26.63 -6.74 7.03
CA ASP A 202 26.34 -6.08 5.76
C ASP A 202 25.51 -6.98 4.84
N THR A 203 25.78 -8.30 4.82
CA THR A 203 24.96 -9.25 4.06
C THR A 203 23.56 -9.38 4.67
N HIS A 204 23.45 -9.48 6.00
CA HIS A 204 22.16 -9.56 6.68
C HIS A 204 21.33 -8.31 6.43
N SER A 205 21.93 -7.13 6.55
CA SER A 205 21.27 -5.86 6.26
C SER A 205 20.79 -5.73 4.82
N ALA A 206 21.56 -6.23 3.85
CA ALA A 206 21.17 -6.23 2.44
C ALA A 206 19.97 -7.14 2.18
N LEU A 207 19.94 -8.32 2.82
CA LEU A 207 18.81 -9.25 2.73
C LEU A 207 17.53 -8.66 3.32
N GLU A 208 17.61 -8.08 4.52
CA GLU A 208 16.48 -7.41 5.19
C GLU A 208 15.94 -6.27 4.31
N LYS A 209 16.82 -5.41 3.80
CA LYS A 209 16.42 -4.31 2.92
C LYS A 209 15.72 -4.80 1.65
N GLY A 210 16.26 -5.83 1.01
CA GLY A 210 15.63 -6.41 -0.19
C GLY A 210 14.27 -7.03 0.11
N ALA A 211 14.11 -7.69 1.25
CA ALA A 211 12.83 -8.22 1.69
C ALA A 211 11.79 -7.10 1.95
N GLU A 212 12.22 -6.01 2.58
CA GLU A 212 11.35 -4.83 2.80
C GLU A 212 10.92 -4.17 1.49
N GLU A 213 11.83 -4.03 0.52
CA GLU A 213 11.51 -3.47 -0.80
C GLU A 213 10.51 -4.37 -1.56
N TYR A 214 10.71 -5.68 -1.54
CA TYR A 214 9.76 -6.61 -2.14
C TYR A 214 8.36 -6.49 -1.54
N GLU A 215 8.25 -6.52 -0.21
CA GLU A 215 6.97 -6.38 0.47
C GLU A 215 6.31 -5.03 0.18
N SER A 216 7.11 -3.97 0.05
CA SER A 216 6.64 -2.66 -0.33
C SER A 216 6.01 -2.66 -1.72
N ILE A 217 6.63 -3.33 -2.69
CA ILE A 217 6.08 -3.45 -4.05
C ILE A 217 4.83 -4.33 -4.06
N LYS A 218 4.83 -5.42 -3.30
CA LYS A 218 3.62 -6.24 -3.13
C LYS A 218 2.45 -5.45 -2.55
N ALA A 219 2.73 -4.56 -1.59
CA ALA A 219 1.69 -3.67 -1.07
C ALA A 219 1.15 -2.70 -2.14
N ILE A 220 1.97 -2.27 -3.10
CA ILE A 220 1.51 -1.48 -4.25
C ILE A 220 0.56 -2.30 -5.13
N GLU A 221 0.94 -3.53 -5.47
CA GLU A 221 0.08 -4.43 -6.24
C GLU A 221 -1.26 -4.67 -5.53
N ASP A 222 -1.23 -4.96 -4.24
CA ASP A 222 -2.43 -5.17 -3.44
C ASP A 222 -3.34 -3.93 -3.45
N ILE A 223 -2.77 -2.75 -3.25
CA ILE A 223 -3.53 -1.49 -3.23
C ILE A 223 -4.12 -1.19 -4.61
N ALA A 224 -3.35 -1.44 -5.68
CA ALA A 224 -3.85 -1.27 -7.04
C ALA A 224 -5.06 -2.19 -7.29
N ARG A 225 -4.93 -3.48 -6.97
CA ARG A 225 -6.03 -4.46 -7.13
C ARG A 225 -7.23 -4.12 -6.24
N MET A 226 -7.01 -3.81 -4.96
CA MET A 226 -8.08 -3.41 -4.04
C MET A 226 -8.85 -2.19 -4.56
N THR A 227 -8.11 -1.17 -5.01
CA THR A 227 -8.71 0.06 -5.54
C THR A 227 -9.55 -0.25 -6.78
N LEU A 228 -9.00 -0.97 -7.74
CA LEU A 228 -9.71 -1.35 -8.96
C LEU A 228 -10.92 -2.25 -8.63
N ALA A 229 -10.77 -3.23 -7.75
CA ALA A 229 -11.87 -4.09 -7.30
C ALA A 229 -12.99 -3.29 -6.65
N SER A 230 -12.69 -2.21 -5.94
CA SER A 230 -13.70 -1.33 -5.32
C SER A 230 -14.57 -0.58 -6.35
N LEU A 231 -14.06 -0.41 -7.58
CA LEU A 231 -14.75 0.26 -8.68
C LEU A 231 -15.57 -0.70 -9.55
N LEU A 232 -15.49 -2.02 -9.31
CA LEU A 232 -16.24 -3.05 -10.02
C LEU A 232 -17.64 -3.19 -9.42
N VAL A 233 -18.49 -2.21 -9.65
CA VAL A 233 -19.85 -2.15 -9.11
C VAL A 233 -20.84 -2.00 -10.27
N GLU A 234 -21.97 -2.70 -10.17
CA GLU A 234 -23.13 -2.47 -11.04
C GLU A 234 -23.86 -1.22 -10.59
N ASP A 235 -24.18 -0.34 -11.54
CA ASP A 235 -24.97 0.86 -11.26
C ASP A 235 -26.39 0.52 -10.79
N ASP A 236 -27.01 1.44 -10.07
CA ASP A 236 -28.43 1.42 -9.69
C ASP A 236 -28.86 0.32 -8.69
N LYS A 237 -27.90 -0.25 -7.96
CA LYS A 237 -28.20 -1.18 -6.86
C LYS A 237 -27.35 -0.87 -5.63
N PRO A 238 -27.94 -0.95 -4.42
CA PRO A 238 -27.14 -0.89 -3.21
C PRO A 238 -26.17 -2.07 -3.16
N ILE A 239 -24.93 -1.81 -2.74
CA ILE A 239 -23.93 -2.87 -2.54
C ILE A 239 -24.21 -3.66 -1.27
N ASN A 240 -23.71 -4.89 -1.22
CA ASN A 240 -23.54 -5.60 0.03
C ASN A 240 -22.14 -5.28 0.59
N ILE A 241 -22.08 -4.65 1.77
CA ILE A 241 -20.83 -4.19 2.41
C ILE A 241 -19.89 -5.38 2.65
N GLU A 242 -20.42 -6.49 3.15
CA GLU A 242 -19.62 -7.68 3.46
C GLU A 242 -19.03 -8.31 2.20
N GLU A 243 -19.79 -8.41 1.10
CA GLU A 243 -19.29 -8.89 -0.19
C GLU A 243 -18.20 -7.99 -0.75
N VAL A 244 -18.36 -6.66 -0.65
CA VAL A 244 -17.31 -5.71 -1.06
C VAL A 244 -16.07 -5.88 -0.19
N CYS A 245 -16.23 -5.98 1.13
CA CYS A 245 -15.11 -6.24 2.03
C CYS A 245 -14.37 -7.52 1.65
N ASN A 246 -15.09 -8.61 1.43
CA ASN A 246 -14.50 -9.90 1.06
C ASN A 246 -13.74 -9.79 -0.27
N ARG A 247 -14.33 -9.15 -1.28
CA ARG A 247 -13.70 -8.93 -2.59
C ARG A 247 -12.42 -8.11 -2.49
N VAL A 248 -12.44 -6.95 -1.82
CA VAL A 248 -11.26 -6.07 -1.76
C VAL A 248 -10.18 -6.63 -0.83
N ARG A 249 -10.55 -7.35 0.21
CA ARG A 249 -9.61 -7.94 1.15
C ARG A 249 -8.93 -9.20 0.62
N SER A 250 -9.58 -9.94 -0.28
CA SER A 250 -8.94 -11.06 -0.97
C SER A 250 -7.71 -10.64 -1.79
N GLU A 251 -7.62 -9.34 -2.14
CA GLU A 251 -6.47 -8.76 -2.83
C GLU A 251 -5.28 -8.43 -1.93
N MET A 252 -5.45 -8.48 -0.60
CA MET A 252 -4.37 -8.20 0.36
C MET A 252 -3.48 -9.43 0.53
N LYS A 253 -2.53 -9.61 -0.36
CA LYS A 253 -1.62 -10.78 -0.41
C LYS A 253 -0.24 -10.50 0.21
N SER A 254 0.15 -9.23 0.33
CA SER A 254 1.41 -8.84 0.98
C SER A 254 1.35 -9.04 2.49
N THR A 255 2.49 -9.26 3.13
CA THR A 255 2.57 -9.33 4.61
C THR A 255 2.37 -7.97 5.26
N ILE A 256 2.63 -6.91 4.51
CA ILE A 256 2.38 -5.53 4.93
C ILE A 256 0.88 -5.25 4.89
N GLY A 257 0.26 -5.29 6.05
CA GLY A 257 -1.17 -5.04 6.22
C GLY A 257 -2.06 -6.19 5.77
N SER A 258 -1.50 -7.37 5.51
CA SER A 258 -2.29 -8.59 5.46
C SER A 258 -2.54 -9.06 6.88
N THR A 259 -3.78 -9.31 7.19
CA THR A 259 -4.10 -10.08 8.38
C THR A 259 -3.97 -11.55 8.05
N LYS A 260 -3.51 -12.35 9.00
CA LYS A 260 -3.52 -13.82 8.85
C LYS A 260 -4.91 -14.37 8.50
N ASN A 261 -5.95 -13.60 8.78
CA ASN A 261 -7.35 -14.00 8.64
C ASN A 261 -8.03 -13.39 7.40
N GLY A 262 -7.31 -12.61 6.56
CA GLY A 262 -7.84 -12.09 5.28
C GLY A 262 -9.21 -11.42 5.40
N THR A 263 -10.26 -12.15 5.08
CA THR A 263 -11.65 -11.71 5.09
C THR A 263 -12.40 -11.99 6.39
N GLU A 264 -11.84 -12.76 7.33
CA GLU A 264 -12.51 -13.04 8.62
C GLU A 264 -12.48 -11.81 9.53
N TYR A 265 -13.54 -11.64 10.30
CA TYR A 265 -13.58 -10.63 11.35
C TYR A 265 -12.57 -10.93 12.44
N ARG A 266 -12.09 -9.86 13.09
CA ARG A 266 -11.14 -9.99 14.21
C ARG A 266 -11.70 -10.84 15.35
N LYS A 267 -10.80 -11.55 15.99
CA LYS A 267 -11.11 -12.44 17.15
C LYS A 267 -10.52 -11.91 18.45
N LYS A 268 -10.03 -10.67 18.44
CA LYS A 268 -9.46 -9.99 19.61
C LYS A 268 -9.76 -8.50 19.57
N GLN A 269 -9.66 -7.88 20.73
CA GLN A 269 -9.87 -6.44 20.85
C GLN A 269 -8.75 -5.66 20.16
N VAL A 270 -9.12 -4.58 19.46
CA VAL A 270 -8.20 -3.64 18.84
C VAL A 270 -8.56 -2.22 19.26
N THR A 271 -7.61 -1.32 19.17
CA THR A 271 -7.78 0.11 19.44
C THR A 271 -7.44 0.95 18.22
N LEU A 272 -8.07 2.10 18.08
CA LEU A 272 -7.70 3.13 17.13
C LEU A 272 -6.74 4.12 17.81
N GLY A 273 -5.61 4.40 17.18
CA GLY A 273 -4.57 5.24 17.78
C GLY A 273 -3.40 4.40 18.30
N SER A 274 -2.36 5.06 18.74
CA SER A 274 -1.16 4.41 19.25
C SER A 274 -1.05 4.61 20.75
N GLU A 275 -1.02 3.51 21.49
CA GLU A 275 -0.68 3.53 22.93
C GLU A 275 0.78 3.95 23.18
N SER A 276 1.61 3.96 22.14
CA SER A 276 3.04 4.26 22.24
C SER A 276 3.39 5.73 22.51
N GLY A 277 2.40 6.61 22.76
CA GLY A 277 2.62 8.04 23.08
C GLY A 277 3.22 8.86 21.92
N ILE A 278 3.37 8.27 20.74
CA ILE A 278 4.02 8.87 19.56
C ILE A 278 3.09 9.86 18.84
N SER A 279 1.80 9.78 19.08
CA SER A 279 0.86 10.79 18.63
C SER A 279 0.09 11.33 19.83
N ASN A 280 -0.07 12.65 19.92
CA ASN A 280 -0.97 13.30 20.89
C ASN A 280 -2.45 12.96 20.63
N ARG A 281 -2.74 11.84 19.95
CA ARG A 281 -4.08 11.40 19.58
C ARG A 281 -4.62 10.51 20.67
N PRO A 282 -5.84 10.77 21.15
CA PRO A 282 -6.45 9.89 22.13
C PRO A 282 -6.63 8.49 21.56
N VAL A 283 -6.44 7.49 22.41
CA VAL A 283 -6.76 6.10 22.06
C VAL A 283 -8.29 5.97 22.07
N ILE A 284 -8.84 5.46 20.97
CA ILE A 284 -10.24 5.13 20.86
C ILE A 284 -10.41 3.62 21.02
N HIS A 285 -11.15 3.19 22.04
CA HIS A 285 -11.56 1.81 22.19
C HIS A 285 -12.67 1.49 21.20
N THR A 286 -12.45 0.43 20.42
CA THR A 286 -13.46 -0.05 19.46
C THR A 286 -14.51 -0.89 20.17
N ILE A 287 -15.61 -1.24 19.48
CA ILE A 287 -16.60 -2.17 20.00
C ILE A 287 -15.96 -3.53 20.35
N GLN A 288 -16.63 -4.35 21.14
CA GLN A 288 -16.17 -5.71 21.42
C GLN A 288 -16.13 -6.55 20.14
N PHE A 289 -15.18 -7.46 20.01
CA PHE A 289 -15.02 -8.21 18.77
C PHE A 289 -16.21 -9.14 18.47
N GLU A 290 -16.92 -9.60 19.49
CA GLU A 290 -18.15 -10.38 19.36
C GLU A 290 -19.32 -9.60 18.76
N GLU A 291 -19.31 -8.27 18.90
CA GLU A 291 -20.35 -7.36 18.38
C GLU A 291 -20.14 -6.99 16.91
N VAL A 292 -18.94 -7.26 16.35
CA VAL A 292 -18.58 -6.86 15.00
C VAL A 292 -19.56 -7.36 13.93
N PRO A 293 -19.99 -8.63 13.90
CA PRO A 293 -20.91 -9.13 12.88
C PRO A 293 -22.24 -8.37 12.88
N GLU A 294 -22.78 -8.09 14.06
CA GLU A 294 -24.05 -7.37 14.19
C GLU A 294 -23.89 -5.89 13.82
N ALA A 295 -22.76 -5.28 14.19
CA ALA A 295 -22.46 -3.89 13.84
C ALA A 295 -22.35 -3.70 12.31
N ILE A 296 -21.75 -4.65 11.58
CA ILE A 296 -21.68 -4.60 10.11
C ILE A 296 -23.07 -4.78 9.47
N LYS A 297 -23.94 -5.64 10.01
CA LYS A 297 -25.34 -5.75 9.56
C LYS A 297 -26.11 -4.46 9.75
N ASN A 298 -25.96 -3.81 10.91
CA ASN A 298 -26.59 -2.53 11.18
C ASN A 298 -26.08 -1.45 10.23
N LEU A 299 -24.78 -1.46 9.92
CA LEU A 299 -24.18 -0.56 8.95
C LEU A 299 -24.74 -0.77 7.53
N GLN A 300 -25.00 -2.02 7.13
CA GLN A 300 -25.70 -2.34 5.88
C GLN A 300 -27.10 -1.74 5.82
N ILE A 301 -27.88 -1.87 6.90
CA ILE A 301 -29.23 -1.30 6.99
C ILE A 301 -29.19 0.23 6.87
N GLU A 302 -28.26 0.88 7.57
CA GLU A 302 -28.10 2.34 7.47
C GLU A 302 -27.70 2.77 6.05
N TYR A 303 -26.83 2.01 5.40
CA TYR A 303 -26.43 2.25 4.02
C TYR A 303 -27.61 2.14 3.05
N GLU A 304 -28.39 1.05 3.12
CA GLU A 304 -29.56 0.85 2.27
C GLU A 304 -30.61 1.96 2.46
N LYS A 305 -30.78 2.42 3.69
CA LYS A 305 -31.63 3.58 3.98
C LYS A 305 -31.09 4.84 3.32
N ALA A 306 -29.79 5.14 3.45
CA ALA A 306 -29.15 6.28 2.80
C ALA A 306 -29.28 6.20 1.27
N TYR A 307 -29.05 5.01 0.69
CA TYR A 307 -29.17 4.77 -0.75
C TYR A 307 -30.58 5.08 -1.27
N ASN A 308 -31.63 4.65 -0.56
CA ASN A 308 -33.02 4.78 -0.99
C ASN A 308 -33.64 6.15 -0.66
N SER A 309 -33.20 6.81 0.40
CA SER A 309 -33.84 8.04 0.90
C SER A 309 -33.19 9.35 0.42
N SER A 310 -31.92 9.34 0.04
CA SER A 310 -31.21 10.56 -0.35
C SER A 310 -31.74 11.13 -1.66
N GLN A 311 -32.11 12.41 -1.63
CA GLN A 311 -32.74 13.12 -2.76
C GLN A 311 -31.74 13.86 -3.63
N SER A 312 -30.48 13.97 -3.17
CA SER A 312 -29.38 14.60 -3.92
C SER A 312 -28.07 13.85 -3.72
N GLU A 313 -27.14 14.02 -4.66
CA GLU A 313 -25.78 13.47 -4.54
C GLU A 313 -25.08 13.96 -3.27
N GLU A 314 -25.24 15.25 -2.94
CA GLU A 314 -24.61 15.82 -1.75
C GLU A 314 -25.16 15.20 -0.46
N GLU A 315 -26.47 15.01 -0.37
CA GLU A 315 -27.09 14.35 0.77
C GLU A 315 -26.60 12.91 0.90
N TYR A 316 -26.54 12.19 -0.21
CA TYR A 316 -26.02 10.83 -0.24
C TYR A 316 -24.57 10.77 0.23
N ILE A 317 -23.68 11.65 -0.29
CA ILE A 317 -22.28 11.72 0.11
C ILE A 317 -22.14 11.99 1.62
N LYS A 318 -22.97 12.87 2.20
CA LYS A 318 -22.98 13.13 3.63
C LYS A 318 -23.37 11.89 4.44
N GLN A 319 -24.40 11.15 4.00
CA GLN A 319 -24.83 9.93 4.68
C GLN A 319 -23.78 8.84 4.64
N ILE A 320 -23.17 8.57 3.46
CA ILE A 320 -22.14 7.52 3.37
C ILE A 320 -20.82 7.93 4.03
N ALA A 321 -20.53 9.23 4.20
CA ALA A 321 -19.41 9.69 4.99
C ALA A 321 -19.55 9.31 6.47
N LYS A 322 -20.76 9.35 7.01
CA LYS A 322 -21.06 8.83 8.35
C LYS A 322 -20.80 7.32 8.40
N ILE A 323 -21.32 6.56 7.43
CA ILE A 323 -21.15 5.10 7.36
C ILE A 323 -19.67 4.73 7.27
N TYR A 324 -18.88 5.48 6.50
CA TYR A 324 -17.43 5.32 6.42
C TYR A 324 -16.74 5.50 7.78
N ALA A 325 -17.12 6.53 8.56
CA ALA A 325 -16.58 6.75 9.90
C ALA A 325 -16.96 5.61 10.85
N ASP A 326 -18.23 5.21 10.84
CA ASP A 326 -18.74 4.14 11.70
C ASP A 326 -18.03 2.81 11.38
N PHE A 327 -17.75 2.51 10.10
CA PHE A 327 -16.93 1.35 9.71
C PHE A 327 -15.52 1.41 10.32
N ILE A 328 -14.88 2.58 10.30
CA ILE A 328 -13.56 2.77 10.92
C ILE A 328 -13.62 2.56 12.44
N PHE A 329 -14.69 2.97 13.12
CA PHE A 329 -14.82 2.76 14.56
C PHE A 329 -15.16 1.32 14.94
N ILE A 330 -15.85 0.59 14.08
CA ILE A 330 -16.08 -0.84 14.25
C ILE A 330 -14.75 -1.60 14.20
N GLN A 331 -13.81 -1.19 13.33
CA GLN A 331 -12.56 -1.93 13.10
C GLN A 331 -12.82 -3.44 12.90
N PRO A 332 -13.55 -3.85 11.86
CA PRO A 332 -13.99 -5.25 11.74
C PRO A 332 -12.85 -6.26 11.62
N TYR A 333 -11.66 -5.83 11.25
CA TYR A 333 -10.51 -6.72 11.01
C TYR A 333 -9.33 -6.37 11.92
N GLU A 334 -8.35 -7.26 12.01
CA GLU A 334 -7.13 -7.01 12.80
C GLU A 334 -6.27 -5.90 12.21
N ASP A 335 -6.23 -5.78 10.87
CA ASP A 335 -5.52 -4.71 10.16
C ASP A 335 -6.19 -4.39 8.80
N GLY A 336 -5.73 -3.31 8.16
CA GLY A 336 -6.22 -2.88 6.83
C GLY A 336 -7.61 -2.23 6.84
N ASN A 337 -8.19 -1.96 8.01
CA ASN A 337 -9.54 -1.41 8.14
C ASN A 337 -9.75 -0.09 7.40
N LYS A 338 -8.79 0.85 7.45
CA LYS A 338 -8.90 2.14 6.74
C LYS A 338 -8.91 1.96 5.23
N ARG A 339 -8.06 1.07 4.69
CA ARG A 339 -8.03 0.75 3.26
C ARG A 339 -9.33 0.09 2.82
N THR A 340 -9.81 -0.87 3.60
CA THR A 340 -11.09 -1.53 3.34
C THR A 340 -12.25 -0.53 3.40
N ALA A 341 -12.31 0.32 4.42
CA ALA A 341 -13.33 1.38 4.52
C ALA A 341 -13.35 2.30 3.30
N MET A 342 -12.17 2.70 2.81
CA MET A 342 -12.05 3.53 1.61
C MET A 342 -12.59 2.82 0.37
N CYS A 343 -12.27 1.53 0.20
CA CYS A 343 -12.79 0.73 -0.90
C CYS A 343 -14.31 0.57 -0.81
N VAL A 344 -14.86 0.34 0.37
CA VAL A 344 -16.32 0.29 0.60
C VAL A 344 -16.97 1.63 0.27
N PHE A 345 -16.37 2.74 0.70
CA PHE A 345 -16.85 4.08 0.36
C PHE A 345 -16.86 4.34 -1.15
N ASN A 346 -15.80 3.98 -1.86
CA ASN A 346 -15.74 4.07 -3.31
C ASN A 346 -16.84 3.23 -3.98
N SER A 347 -17.05 2.01 -3.51
CA SER A 347 -18.13 1.13 -4.02
C SER A 347 -19.51 1.71 -3.77
N MET A 348 -19.75 2.35 -2.62
CA MET A 348 -21.00 3.04 -2.32
C MET A 348 -21.26 4.20 -3.30
N LEU A 349 -20.24 5.01 -3.62
CA LEU A 349 -20.36 6.07 -4.61
C LEU A 349 -20.67 5.50 -6.00
N MET A 350 -19.88 4.51 -6.43
CA MET A 350 -20.04 3.86 -7.73
C MET A 350 -21.41 3.26 -7.94
N SER A 351 -21.99 2.65 -6.90
CA SER A 351 -23.35 2.05 -6.95
C SER A 351 -24.46 3.07 -7.20
N LYS A 352 -24.22 4.33 -6.85
CA LYS A 352 -25.12 5.47 -7.10
C LYS A 352 -24.81 6.21 -8.39
N GLY A 353 -23.90 5.67 -9.22
CA GLY A 353 -23.45 6.32 -10.45
C GLY A 353 -22.47 7.49 -10.24
N ILE A 354 -21.99 7.68 -9.01
CA ILE A 354 -21.09 8.76 -8.64
C ILE A 354 -19.65 8.27 -8.74
N VAL A 355 -18.82 8.95 -9.53
CA VAL A 355 -17.40 8.64 -9.64
C VAL A 355 -16.67 9.10 -8.38
N PRO A 356 -15.95 8.21 -7.67
CA PRO A 356 -15.22 8.59 -6.49
C PRO A 356 -14.12 9.62 -6.81
N PRO A 357 -13.88 10.61 -5.92
CA PRO A 357 -12.73 11.49 -6.09
C PRO A 357 -11.42 10.73 -5.91
N PRO A 358 -10.36 11.03 -6.71
CA PRO A 358 -9.05 10.40 -6.56
C PRO A 358 -8.27 11.03 -5.40
N ILE A 359 -8.85 11.01 -4.21
CA ILE A 359 -8.31 11.66 -3.01
C ILE A 359 -8.21 10.67 -1.86
N SER A 360 -7.27 10.94 -0.95
CA SER A 360 -7.20 10.23 0.32
C SER A 360 -8.20 10.84 1.31
N LEU A 361 -9.08 10.02 1.84
CA LEU A 361 -9.91 10.38 3.00
C LEU A 361 -9.21 10.05 4.33
N THR A 362 -7.94 9.66 4.28
CA THR A 362 -7.24 9.16 5.46
C THR A 362 -6.07 10.06 5.82
N ASN A 363 -5.89 10.29 7.11
CA ASN A 363 -4.70 10.87 7.74
C ASN A 363 -4.32 12.34 7.47
N ASP A 364 -5.13 13.17 6.77
CA ASP A 364 -4.90 14.59 6.92
C ASP A 364 -5.43 15.07 8.29
N ASP A 365 -4.87 16.16 8.83
CA ASP A 365 -5.22 16.62 10.17
C ASP A 365 -6.70 17.00 10.28
N GLN A 366 -7.31 17.51 9.21
CA GLN A 366 -8.73 17.80 9.17
C GLN A 366 -9.56 16.51 9.25
N MET A 367 -9.20 15.49 8.48
CA MET A 367 -9.89 14.19 8.51
C MET A 367 -9.71 13.51 9.86
N VAL A 368 -8.50 13.54 10.42
CA VAL A 368 -8.25 12.96 11.75
C VAL A 368 -9.08 13.65 12.81
N LYS A 369 -9.12 15.00 12.83
CA LYS A 369 -9.95 15.78 13.74
C LYS A 369 -11.44 15.49 13.55
N ALA A 370 -11.87 15.39 12.29
CA ALA A 370 -13.23 15.02 11.94
C ALA A 370 -13.61 13.62 12.42
N TYR A 371 -12.71 12.65 12.37
CA TYR A 371 -12.93 11.32 12.94
C TYR A 371 -13.13 11.35 14.45
N TYR A 372 -12.29 12.11 15.18
CA TYR A 372 -12.45 12.18 16.63
C TYR A 372 -13.78 12.84 17.04
N ASN A 373 -14.21 13.85 16.30
CA ASN A 373 -15.54 14.44 16.51
C ASN A 373 -16.65 13.42 16.20
N ALA A 374 -16.52 12.70 15.08
CA ALA A 374 -17.48 11.68 14.67
C ALA A 374 -17.58 10.52 15.69
N HIS A 375 -16.52 10.20 16.42
CA HIS A 375 -16.57 9.24 17.51
C HIS A 375 -17.53 9.68 18.63
N GLY A 376 -17.62 10.99 18.88
CA GLY A 376 -18.64 11.59 19.75
C GLY A 376 -20.04 11.70 19.11
N LYS A 377 -20.24 11.10 17.92
CA LYS A 377 -21.45 11.20 17.09
C LYS A 377 -21.73 12.60 16.52
N ASP A 378 -20.71 13.47 16.50
CA ASP A 378 -20.73 14.72 15.75
C ASP A 378 -20.10 14.51 14.36
N TYR A 379 -20.92 14.22 13.37
CA TYR A 379 -20.50 13.93 12.00
C TYR A 379 -20.40 15.17 11.11
N GLU A 380 -20.80 16.36 11.56
CA GLU A 380 -20.90 17.57 10.70
C GLU A 380 -19.56 17.93 10.06
N MET A 381 -18.48 17.91 10.85
CA MET A 381 -17.15 18.23 10.33
C MET A 381 -16.70 17.20 9.28
N LEU A 382 -16.92 15.91 9.51
CA LEU A 382 -16.56 14.86 8.57
C LEU A 382 -17.35 14.98 7.26
N GLN A 383 -18.66 15.17 7.36
CA GLN A 383 -19.53 15.37 6.21
C GLN A 383 -19.13 16.60 5.40
N SER A 384 -18.76 17.69 6.07
CA SER A 384 -18.28 18.92 5.42
C SER A 384 -16.98 18.70 4.69
N VAL A 385 -15.98 18.08 5.33
CA VAL A 385 -14.65 17.80 4.72
C VAL A 385 -14.78 16.90 3.49
N VAL A 386 -15.54 15.81 3.60
CA VAL A 386 -15.75 14.87 2.48
C VAL A 386 -16.48 15.56 1.32
N THR A 387 -17.54 16.31 1.62
CA THR A 387 -18.31 17.04 0.60
C THR A 387 -17.47 18.11 -0.10
N GLU A 388 -16.63 18.83 0.64
CA GLU A 388 -15.75 19.84 0.05
C GLU A 388 -14.70 19.20 -0.86
N LYS A 389 -14.07 18.10 -0.46
CA LYS A 389 -13.14 17.34 -1.31
C LYS A 389 -13.82 16.89 -2.60
N TYR A 390 -15.02 16.38 -2.52
CA TYR A 390 -15.81 15.99 -3.70
C TYR A 390 -16.12 17.19 -4.62
N ARG A 391 -16.54 18.33 -4.06
CA ARG A 391 -16.80 19.57 -4.82
C ARG A 391 -15.54 20.09 -5.52
N LYS A 392 -14.38 20.03 -4.87
CA LYS A 392 -13.10 20.40 -5.47
C LYS A 392 -12.79 19.54 -6.70
N MET A 393 -13.00 18.23 -6.62
CA MET A 393 -12.82 17.35 -7.77
C MET A 393 -13.74 17.69 -8.93
N LEU A 394 -15.01 17.98 -8.68
CA LEU A 394 -15.96 18.37 -9.75
C LEU A 394 -15.53 19.65 -10.44
N ARG A 395 -15.02 20.64 -9.69
CA ARG A 395 -14.54 21.91 -10.24
C ARG A 395 -13.30 21.73 -11.11
N SER A 396 -12.31 20.97 -10.66
CA SER A 396 -11.10 20.69 -11.43
C SER A 396 -11.41 19.90 -12.71
N GLY A 397 -12.33 18.96 -12.66
CA GLY A 397 -12.80 18.24 -13.84
C GLY A 397 -13.55 19.13 -14.84
N ALA A 398 -14.24 20.16 -14.39
CA ALA A 398 -14.91 21.13 -15.27
C ALA A 398 -13.90 22.09 -15.94
N GLN A 399 -12.92 22.59 -15.19
CA GLN A 399 -11.86 23.47 -15.72
C GLN A 399 -11.02 22.77 -16.79
N ASN A 400 -10.61 21.53 -16.55
CA ASN A 400 -9.84 20.76 -17.54
C ASN A 400 -10.63 20.54 -18.85
N ARG A 401 -11.97 20.38 -18.79
CA ARG A 401 -12.81 20.25 -19.99
C ARG A 401 -12.91 21.55 -20.79
N GLU A 402 -12.93 22.70 -20.11
CA GLU A 402 -12.96 24.00 -20.78
C GLU A 402 -11.61 24.30 -21.44
N GLU A 403 -10.49 23.96 -20.81
CA GLU A 403 -9.16 24.12 -21.38
C GLU A 403 -8.97 23.21 -22.60
N THR A 404 -9.34 21.93 -22.53
CA THR A 404 -9.28 20.99 -23.66
C THR A 404 -10.12 21.50 -24.84
N LYS A 405 -11.34 22.00 -24.60
CA LYS A 405 -12.19 22.55 -25.64
C LYS A 405 -11.59 23.81 -26.26
N ARG A 406 -10.90 24.65 -25.50
CA ARG A 406 -10.20 25.85 -26.02
C ARG A 406 -8.99 25.46 -26.87
N GLU A 407 -8.24 24.45 -26.47
CA GLU A 407 -7.11 23.92 -27.25
C GLU A 407 -7.56 23.24 -28.54
N GLU A 408 -8.67 22.50 -28.54
CA GLU A 408 -9.27 21.94 -29.76
C GLU A 408 -9.77 23.00 -30.69
N SER A 409 -10.47 24.03 -30.19
CA SER A 409 -10.97 25.12 -31.00
C SER A 409 -9.86 26.02 -31.56
N SER A 410 -8.72 26.18 -30.90
CA SER A 410 -7.56 26.90 -31.43
C SER A 410 -6.83 26.13 -32.53
N LYS A 411 -6.76 24.79 -32.45
CA LYS A 411 -6.19 23.94 -33.52
C LYS A 411 -7.04 23.87 -34.77
N ASP A 412 -8.36 24.12 -34.68
CA ASP A 412 -9.26 24.19 -35.84
C ASP A 412 -9.24 25.56 -36.52
N ILE A 413 -8.73 26.60 -35.88
CA ILE A 413 -8.55 27.94 -36.45
C ILE A 413 -7.21 28.06 -37.18
N GLU A 414 -6.21 27.21 -36.86
CA GLU A 414 -4.90 27.20 -37.53
C GLU A 414 -4.83 26.23 -38.73
N LYS A 415 -5.91 25.54 -39.07
CA LYS A 415 -6.09 24.79 -40.33
C LYS A 415 -6.95 25.55 -41.34
#